data_c9cf529f081487a876cd66c00f2fdcdb
#
_entry.id   c9cf529f081487a876cd66c00f2fdcdb
#
_cell.length_a   1.000
_cell.length_b   1.000
_cell.length_c   1.000
_cell.angle_alpha   90.00
_cell.angle_beta   90.00
_cell.angle_gamma   90.00
#
_symmetry.space_group_name_H-M   'P 1'
#
loop_
_entity.id
_entity.type
_entity.pdbx_description
1 polymer ?
#
loop_
_entity_poly.entity_id
_entity_poly.type
_entity_poly.pdbx_seq_one_letter_code
_entity_poly.pdbx_strand_id
1 'polypeptide(L)'
;MESMKEKLTEYAQLLVRVGLNIQRGQPLVISSPVECAFFARLCAAEAYQAGCREVVMNWGDDELGRMKYLHAADEVFDTVPLWRRHFYNDYALEGAAYLAISASDPENLKGVDHSRICLLYTSPS
;
A
#
# COMPACT_ATOMS: atom_id res chain seq x y z
N MET A 1 -29.05 -0.25 -0.07
CA MET A 1 -27.95 0.70 0.17
C MET A 1 -26.64 -0.08 0.34
N GLU A 2 -25.62 0.33 -0.38
CA GLU A 2 -24.33 -0.35 -0.29
C GLU A 2 -23.68 -0.11 1.07
N SER A 3 -23.08 -1.15 1.62
CA SER A 3 -22.27 -1.03 2.82
C SER A 3 -20.94 -0.38 2.48
N MET A 4 -20.24 0.10 3.50
CA MET A 4 -18.90 0.65 3.32
C MET A 4 -17.95 -0.39 2.75
N LYS A 5 -18.06 -1.63 3.21
CA LYS A 5 -17.24 -2.73 2.70
C LYS A 5 -17.46 -2.95 1.20
N GLU A 6 -18.72 -2.91 0.76
CA GLU A 6 -19.03 -3.09 -0.65
C GLU A 6 -18.44 -1.98 -1.51
N LYS A 7 -18.54 -0.74 -1.05
CA LYS A 7 -17.96 0.40 -1.76
C LYS A 7 -16.44 0.29 -1.85
N LEU A 8 -15.80 -0.08 -0.76
CA LEU A 8 -14.34 -0.24 -0.74
C LEU A 8 -13.90 -1.41 -1.61
N THR A 9 -14.68 -2.48 -1.64
CA THR A 9 -14.41 -3.63 -2.50
C THR A 9 -14.48 -3.21 -3.97
N GLU A 10 -15.52 -2.47 -4.35
CA GLU A 10 -15.64 -1.97 -5.72
C GLU A 10 -14.48 -1.04 -6.09
N TYR A 11 -14.08 -0.20 -5.15
CA TYR A 11 -12.94 0.69 -5.37
C TYR A 11 -11.65 -0.11 -5.55
N ALA A 12 -11.44 -1.14 -4.73
CA ALA A 12 -10.28 -2.01 -4.86
C ALA A 12 -10.26 -2.73 -6.22
N GLN A 13 -11.42 -3.21 -6.68
CA GLN A 13 -11.53 -3.84 -7.99
C GLN A 13 -11.12 -2.89 -9.10
N LEU A 14 -11.64 -1.69 -9.06
CA LEU A 14 -11.32 -0.68 -10.07
C LEU A 14 -9.83 -0.34 -10.05
N LEU A 15 -9.29 -0.14 -8.85
CA LEU A 15 -7.89 0.23 -8.68
C LEU A 15 -6.95 -0.85 -9.20
N VAL A 16 -7.21 -2.10 -8.83
CA VAL A 16 -6.32 -3.22 -9.18
C VAL A 16 -6.47 -3.62 -10.64
N ARG A 17 -7.72 -3.70 -11.12
CA ARG A 17 -7.98 -4.19 -12.48
C ARG A 17 -7.71 -3.14 -13.54
N VAL A 18 -8.10 -1.90 -13.27
CA VAL A 18 -7.97 -0.83 -14.25
C VAL A 18 -6.74 0.03 -13.96
N GLY A 19 -6.61 0.53 -12.74
CA GLY A 19 -5.51 1.43 -12.39
C GLY A 19 -4.16 0.77 -12.49
N LEU A 20 -3.97 -0.34 -11.78
CA LEU A 20 -2.71 -1.08 -11.81
C LEU A 20 -2.62 -1.98 -13.03
N ASN A 21 -3.75 -2.42 -13.54
CA ASN A 21 -3.82 -3.37 -14.65
C ASN A 21 -2.94 -4.59 -14.39
N ILE A 22 -3.16 -5.23 -13.25
CA ILE A 22 -2.36 -6.38 -12.81
C ILE A 22 -2.40 -7.48 -13.85
N GLN A 23 -1.23 -7.94 -14.23
CA GLN A 23 -1.08 -9.01 -15.20
C GLN A 23 -0.88 -10.35 -14.49
N ARG A 24 -1.29 -11.41 -15.13
CA ARG A 24 -1.11 -12.76 -14.61
C ARG A 24 0.38 -13.02 -14.37
N GLY A 25 0.70 -13.52 -13.18
CA GLY A 25 2.09 -13.83 -12.82
C GLY A 25 2.91 -12.63 -12.38
N GLN A 26 2.33 -11.45 -12.37
CA GLN A 26 3.02 -10.22 -11.97
C GLN A 26 3.02 -10.09 -10.45
N PRO A 27 4.16 -9.79 -9.81
CA PRO A 27 4.16 -9.44 -8.38
C PRO A 27 3.54 -8.07 -8.14
N LEU A 28 2.92 -7.91 -6.97
CA LEU A 28 2.39 -6.61 -6.54
C LEU A 28 2.97 -6.27 -5.17
N VAL A 29 3.62 -5.12 -5.09
CA VAL A 29 4.10 -4.57 -3.82
C VAL A 29 3.11 -3.51 -3.35
N ILE A 30 2.55 -3.70 -2.17
CA ILE A 30 1.64 -2.72 -1.56
C ILE A 30 2.33 -2.09 -0.36
N SER A 31 2.48 -0.77 -0.38
CA SER A 31 2.95 0.00 0.76
C SER A 31 1.74 0.65 1.42
N SER A 32 1.52 0.39 2.69
CA SER A 32 0.33 0.86 3.39
C SER A 32 0.63 1.16 4.85
N PRO A 33 0.06 2.23 5.39
CA PRO A 33 0.06 2.40 6.84
C PRO A 33 -0.78 1.30 7.47
N VAL A 34 -0.44 0.92 8.71
CA VAL A 34 -1.14 -0.17 9.40
C VAL A 34 -2.62 0.12 9.60
N GLU A 35 -3.00 1.38 9.75
CA GLU A 35 -4.40 1.77 9.91
C GLU A 35 -5.25 1.56 8.67
N CYS A 36 -4.62 1.38 7.51
CA CYS A 36 -5.33 1.11 6.25
C CYS A 36 -5.31 -0.38 5.88
N ALA A 37 -5.00 -1.26 6.84
CA ALA A 37 -4.86 -2.69 6.57
C ALA A 37 -6.12 -3.29 5.94
N PHE A 38 -7.30 -2.85 6.35
CA PHE A 38 -8.54 -3.37 5.80
C PHE A 38 -8.61 -3.18 4.29
N PHE A 39 -8.32 -1.97 3.82
CA PHE A 39 -8.35 -1.68 2.40
C PHE A 39 -7.20 -2.36 1.64
N ALA A 40 -6.02 -2.40 2.25
CA ALA A 40 -4.89 -3.11 1.66
C ALA A 40 -5.22 -4.58 1.42
N ARG A 41 -5.92 -5.22 2.35
CA ARG A 41 -6.34 -6.60 2.21
C ARG A 41 -7.36 -6.78 1.09
N LEU A 42 -8.26 -5.83 0.91
CA LEU A 42 -9.20 -5.88 -0.20
C LEU A 42 -8.47 -5.81 -1.55
N CYS A 43 -7.49 -4.93 -1.64
CA CYS A 43 -6.66 -4.83 -2.85
C CYS A 43 -5.86 -6.09 -3.10
N ALA A 44 -5.29 -6.68 -2.05
CA ALA A 44 -4.54 -7.93 -2.17
C ALA A 44 -5.42 -9.07 -2.66
N ALA A 45 -6.62 -9.20 -2.09
CA ALA A 45 -7.57 -10.22 -2.50
C ALA A 45 -7.93 -10.07 -3.99
N GLU A 46 -8.16 -8.83 -4.42
CA GLU A 46 -8.51 -8.58 -5.82
C GLU A 46 -7.32 -8.88 -6.75
N ALA A 47 -6.11 -8.57 -6.31
CA ALA A 47 -4.91 -8.85 -7.09
C ALA A 47 -4.71 -10.36 -7.29
N TYR A 48 -4.94 -11.14 -6.24
CA TYR A 48 -4.86 -12.60 -6.37
C TYR A 48 -5.92 -13.14 -7.33
N GLN A 49 -7.12 -12.58 -7.29
CA GLN A 49 -8.17 -12.97 -8.24
C GLN A 49 -7.78 -12.61 -9.67
N ALA A 50 -7.03 -11.54 -9.86
CA ALA A 50 -6.54 -11.15 -11.17
C ALA A 50 -5.37 -12.01 -11.65
N GLY A 51 -4.86 -12.89 -10.80
CA GLY A 51 -3.80 -13.80 -11.17
C GLY A 51 -2.40 -13.31 -10.85
N CYS A 52 -2.25 -12.32 -9.96
CA CYS A 52 -0.92 -11.87 -9.58
C CYS A 52 -0.13 -13.02 -8.96
N ARG A 53 1.19 -12.95 -9.09
CA ARG A 53 2.08 -13.98 -8.57
C ARG A 53 2.09 -13.99 -7.03
N GLU A 54 2.23 -12.83 -6.45
CA GLU A 54 2.34 -12.66 -5.00
C GLU A 54 2.08 -11.21 -4.65
N VAL A 55 1.40 -10.99 -3.54
CA VAL A 55 1.27 -9.65 -2.95
C VAL A 55 2.25 -9.54 -1.80
N VAL A 56 3.15 -8.56 -1.88
CA VAL A 56 4.14 -8.30 -0.84
C VAL A 56 3.76 -7.00 -0.15
N MET A 57 3.67 -7.05 1.17
CA MET A 57 3.27 -5.89 1.95
C MET A 57 4.48 -5.18 2.54
N ASN A 58 4.47 -3.86 2.42
CA ASN A 58 5.40 -3.00 3.11
C ASN A 58 4.58 -2.12 4.06
N TRP A 59 4.48 -2.54 5.32
CA TRP A 59 3.68 -1.82 6.31
C TRP A 59 4.42 -0.64 6.88
N GLY A 60 3.71 0.48 7.03
CA GLY A 60 4.22 1.65 7.69
C GLY A 60 3.46 1.94 8.97
N ASP A 61 4.12 2.56 9.92
CA ASP A 61 3.51 2.96 11.19
C ASP A 61 4.05 4.32 11.56
N ASP A 62 3.18 5.33 11.55
CA ASP A 62 3.58 6.71 11.84
C ASP A 62 4.10 6.87 13.26
N GLU A 63 3.54 6.12 14.21
CA GLU A 63 4.02 6.17 15.60
C GLU A 63 5.43 5.64 15.72
N LEU A 64 5.73 4.52 15.07
CA LEU A 64 7.09 3.99 15.04
C LEU A 64 8.04 4.93 14.28
N GLY A 65 7.55 5.54 13.21
CA GLY A 65 8.33 6.54 12.49
C GLY A 65 8.70 7.72 13.37
N ARG A 66 7.77 8.17 14.18
CA ARG A 66 8.02 9.27 15.13
C ARG A 66 9.05 8.85 16.19
N MET A 67 8.91 7.64 16.74
CA MET A 67 9.88 7.13 17.72
C MET A 67 11.28 7.08 17.13
N LYS A 68 11.40 6.61 15.91
CA LYS A 68 12.69 6.57 15.21
C LYS A 68 13.25 7.98 15.06
N TYR A 69 12.42 8.93 14.64
CA TYR A 69 12.83 10.30 14.44
C TYR A 69 13.34 10.94 15.72
N LEU A 70 12.71 10.64 16.85
CA LEU A 70 13.05 11.22 18.13
C LEU A 70 14.23 10.53 18.82
N HIS A 71 14.45 9.25 18.55
CA HIS A 71 15.34 8.45 19.39
C HIS A 71 16.46 7.72 18.64
N ALA A 72 16.37 7.56 17.34
CA ALA A 72 17.43 6.88 16.59
C ALA A 72 18.66 7.77 16.48
N ALA A 73 19.82 7.14 16.33
CA ALA A 73 21.06 7.86 16.14
C ALA A 73 21.04 8.64 14.81
N ASP A 74 21.73 9.77 14.78
CA ASP A 74 21.71 10.66 13.62
C ASP A 74 22.14 9.97 12.33
N GLU A 75 23.14 9.07 12.40
CA GLU A 75 23.65 8.39 11.21
C GLU A 75 22.61 7.46 10.56
N VAL A 76 21.55 7.09 11.28
CA VAL A 76 20.48 6.25 10.71
C VAL A 76 19.76 6.97 9.57
N PHE A 77 19.75 8.31 9.60
CA PHE A 77 19.05 9.11 8.61
C PHE A 77 19.90 9.46 7.38
N ASP A 78 21.18 9.12 7.42
CA ASP A 78 22.11 9.51 6.36
C ASP A 78 22.08 8.60 5.14
N THR A 79 21.68 7.34 5.31
CA THR A 79 21.69 6.37 4.22
C THR A 79 20.45 5.48 4.26
N VAL A 80 20.05 5.00 3.08
CA VAL A 80 19.00 3.99 2.98
C VAL A 80 19.66 2.62 3.19
N PRO A 81 19.12 1.78 4.10
CA PRO A 81 19.70 0.44 4.32
C PRO A 81 19.71 -0.38 3.03
N LEU A 82 20.75 -1.21 2.89
CA LEU A 82 20.87 -2.06 1.70
C LEU A 82 19.67 -2.96 1.49
N TRP A 83 19.14 -3.54 2.57
CA TRP A 83 17.98 -4.44 2.45
C TRP A 83 16.78 -3.73 1.86
N ARG A 84 16.58 -2.45 2.18
CA ARG A 84 15.45 -1.68 1.65
C ARG A 84 15.64 -1.39 0.16
N ARG A 85 16.87 -1.03 -0.23
CA ARG A 85 17.19 -0.80 -1.64
C ARG A 85 17.02 -2.08 -2.44
N HIS A 86 17.50 -3.21 -1.93
CA HIS A 86 17.35 -4.49 -2.60
C HIS A 86 15.88 -4.90 -2.73
N PHE A 87 15.09 -4.65 -1.70
CA PHE A 87 13.67 -4.96 -1.72
C PHE A 87 12.99 -4.31 -2.94
N TYR A 88 13.16 -3.00 -3.10
CA TYR A 88 12.51 -2.29 -4.19
C TYR A 88 13.14 -2.62 -5.55
N ASN A 89 14.45 -2.68 -5.61
CA ASN A 89 15.15 -2.93 -6.87
C ASN A 89 14.88 -4.33 -7.41
N ASP A 90 14.87 -5.32 -6.53
CA ASP A 90 14.66 -6.70 -6.96
C ASP A 90 13.24 -6.90 -7.50
N TYR A 91 12.25 -6.32 -6.85
CA TYR A 91 10.88 -6.38 -7.36
C TYR A 91 10.70 -5.58 -8.64
N ALA A 92 11.39 -4.47 -8.79
CA ALA A 92 11.37 -3.71 -10.03
C ALA A 92 11.93 -4.54 -11.19
N LEU A 93 13.01 -5.28 -10.94
CA LEU A 93 13.59 -6.15 -11.96
C LEU A 93 12.65 -7.29 -12.37
N GLU A 94 11.78 -7.72 -11.45
CA GLU A 94 10.76 -8.72 -11.74
C GLU A 94 9.52 -8.15 -12.45
N GLY A 95 9.50 -6.85 -12.70
CA GLY A 95 8.36 -6.21 -13.34
C GLY A 95 7.16 -6.02 -12.43
N ALA A 96 7.40 -5.89 -11.12
CA ALA A 96 6.32 -5.73 -10.15
C ALA A 96 5.51 -4.46 -10.37
N ALA A 97 4.23 -4.52 -10.05
CA ALA A 97 3.42 -3.33 -9.90
C ALA A 97 3.54 -2.82 -8.47
N TYR A 98 3.35 -1.54 -8.28
CA TYR A 98 3.45 -0.90 -6.96
C TYR A 98 2.19 -0.12 -6.66
N LEU A 99 1.66 -0.31 -5.47
CA LEU A 99 0.53 0.43 -4.97
C LEU A 99 0.92 1.09 -3.65
N ALA A 100 0.80 2.40 -3.56
CA ALA A 100 1.02 3.13 -2.33
C ALA A 100 -0.33 3.59 -1.78
N ILE A 101 -0.61 3.23 -0.55
CA ILE A 101 -1.81 3.66 0.18
C ILE A 101 -1.34 4.64 1.24
N SER A 102 -1.97 5.80 1.31
CA SER A 102 -1.67 6.75 2.36
C SER A 102 -2.97 7.15 3.07
N ALA A 103 -2.85 7.40 4.37
CA ALA A 103 -3.97 7.88 5.16
C ALA A 103 -3.75 9.36 5.45
N SER A 104 -4.81 10.15 5.34
CA SER A 104 -4.78 11.50 5.87
C SER A 104 -4.96 11.41 7.39
N ASP A 105 -4.75 12.52 8.09
CA ASP A 105 -4.85 12.60 9.54
C ASP A 105 -6.16 11.97 10.05
N PRO A 106 -6.11 10.92 10.88
CA PRO A 106 -7.32 10.28 11.41
C PRO A 106 -8.24 11.24 12.16
N GLU A 107 -7.70 12.26 12.81
CA GLU A 107 -8.51 13.23 13.53
C GLU A 107 -9.41 14.04 12.59
N ASN A 108 -8.97 14.27 11.37
CA ASN A 108 -9.73 14.99 10.36
C ASN A 108 -10.75 14.11 9.66
N LEU A 109 -10.75 12.82 9.97
CA LEU A 109 -11.55 11.84 9.23
C LEU A 109 -12.75 11.33 10.00
N LYS A 110 -12.97 11.84 11.20
CA LYS A 110 -14.15 11.46 11.98
C LYS A 110 -15.41 11.88 11.23
N GLY A 111 -16.25 10.89 10.92
CA GLY A 111 -17.49 11.13 10.19
C GLY A 111 -17.33 11.24 8.68
N VAL A 112 -16.13 11.08 8.18
CA VAL A 112 -15.87 11.12 6.75
C VAL A 112 -15.96 9.71 6.16
N ASP A 113 -16.36 9.62 4.91
CA ASP A 113 -16.40 8.38 4.16
C ASP A 113 -15.03 7.71 4.15
N HIS A 114 -14.99 6.42 4.50
CA HIS A 114 -13.73 5.66 4.53
C HIS A 114 -13.00 5.63 3.19
N SER A 115 -13.72 5.79 2.09
CA SER A 115 -13.07 5.84 0.78
C SER A 115 -12.13 7.04 0.63
N ARG A 116 -12.30 8.05 1.47
CA ARG A 116 -11.42 9.23 1.48
C ARG A 116 -10.27 9.11 2.47
N ILE A 117 -10.29 8.11 3.34
CA ILE A 117 -9.25 7.92 4.36
C ILE A 117 -7.97 7.42 3.73
N CYS A 118 -8.07 6.54 2.75
CA CYS A 118 -6.93 5.95 2.10
C CYS A 118 -6.77 6.53 0.70
N LEU A 119 -5.82 7.45 0.57
CA LEU A 119 -5.48 8.00 -0.73
C LEU A 119 -4.58 7.01 -1.46
N LEU A 120 -4.87 6.81 -2.72
CA LEU A 120 -4.19 5.79 -3.52
C LEU A 120 -3.57 6.42 -4.74
N TYR A 121 -2.33 6.04 -4.99
CA TYR A 121 -1.77 6.28 -6.30
C TYR A 121 -0.95 5.08 -6.72
N THR A 122 -0.89 4.89 -8.02
CA THR A 122 -0.28 3.71 -8.60
C THR A 122 0.98 4.08 -9.33
N SER A 123 1.94 3.17 -9.30
CA SER A 123 3.20 3.33 -10.00
C SER A 123 3.45 2.04 -10.78
N PRO A 124 2.84 1.88 -11.93
CA PRO A 124 3.08 0.69 -12.74
C PRO A 124 4.50 0.70 -13.27
N SER A 125 5.13 -0.43 -13.21
CA SER A 125 6.49 -0.58 -13.71
C SER A 125 6.51 -0.90 -15.19
#